data_a8f7fd6a952f375a9690f1525283758b
#
_entry.id   a8f7fd6a952f375a9690f1525283758b
#
_cell.length_a   1.000
_cell.length_b   1.000
_cell.length_c   1.000
_cell.angle_alpha   90.00
_cell.angle_beta   90.00
_cell.angle_gamma   90.00
#
_symmetry.space_group_name_H-M   'P 1'
#
loop_
_entity.id
_entity.type
_entity.pdbx_description
1 polymer ?
#
loop_
_entity_poly.entity_id
_entity_poly.type
_entity_poly.pdbx_seq_one_letter_code
_entity_poly.pdbx_strand_id
1 'polypeptide(L)'
;EPAWVKAWEEKGIYKKLRASRAGAEKFILHDGPPYANGKIHIGHAVNKVLKDMIVKERQLEGFDAQYIPGWDCHGLPIENAIEKLHGRNIPRDDMQAKSRAFATEQIAQQMADFKRLGVLGQWDHPYKTMDFKNEAEEIRAFKKVMQRGFVYRGLKPVYWCFDCASSLAEFEIEYADKKSQTLDVGFLCAEPQKLAQAFGQSQLNKDAFVVIWTTTAWTIPANQALNINPDLQYALVDTERGLLVLAQSRVEDCMTRFGLTGQIVATCKGEALGGLNFHHPL
;
A
#
# COMPACT_ATOMS: atom_id res chain seq x y z
N GLU A 1 40.66 -8.95 12.23
CA GLU A 1 39.74 -8.95 11.05
C GLU A 1 40.16 -7.93 9.97
N PRO A 2 40.34 -6.59 10.24
CA PRO A 2 40.69 -5.64 9.19
C PRO A 2 41.93 -6.01 8.38
N ALA A 3 42.96 -6.51 9.05
CA ALA A 3 44.21 -6.92 8.40
C ALA A 3 43.99 -8.11 7.42
N TRP A 4 43.04 -9.00 7.73
CA TRP A 4 42.69 -10.10 6.83
C TRP A 4 41.96 -9.60 5.57
N VAL A 5 40.99 -8.71 5.73
CA VAL A 5 40.25 -8.14 4.60
C VAL A 5 41.22 -7.41 3.66
N LYS A 6 42.10 -6.58 4.23
CA LYS A 6 43.15 -5.89 3.47
C LYS A 6 44.05 -6.84 2.73
N ALA A 7 44.55 -7.90 3.40
CA ALA A 7 45.41 -8.92 2.78
C ALA A 7 44.70 -9.68 1.65
N TRP A 8 43.39 -9.93 1.74
CA TRP A 8 42.62 -10.56 0.68
C TRP A 8 42.51 -9.66 -0.55
N GLU A 9 42.34 -8.39 -0.35
CA GLU A 9 42.26 -7.40 -1.43
C GLU A 9 43.62 -7.26 -2.13
N GLU A 10 44.69 -7.06 -1.37
CA GLU A 10 46.09 -6.98 -1.88
C GLU A 10 46.52 -8.24 -2.65
N LYS A 11 46.15 -9.40 -2.18
CA LYS A 11 46.45 -10.71 -2.83
C LYS A 11 45.49 -11.01 -4.01
N GLY A 12 44.45 -10.22 -4.23
CA GLY A 12 43.47 -10.42 -5.28
C GLY A 12 42.69 -11.76 -5.13
N ILE A 13 42.38 -12.15 -3.90
CA ILE A 13 41.79 -13.49 -3.60
C ILE A 13 40.50 -13.70 -4.42
N TYR A 14 39.60 -12.74 -4.49
CA TYR A 14 38.37 -12.90 -5.26
C TYR A 14 38.66 -13.19 -6.75
N LYS A 15 39.58 -12.47 -7.38
CA LYS A 15 39.96 -12.68 -8.79
C LYS A 15 40.54 -14.08 -9.00
N LYS A 16 41.37 -14.57 -8.08
CA LYS A 16 41.93 -15.92 -8.12
C LYS A 16 40.87 -17.01 -7.97
N LEU A 17 39.91 -16.82 -7.07
CA LEU A 17 38.76 -17.70 -6.90
C LEU A 17 37.92 -17.77 -8.20
N ARG A 18 37.64 -16.63 -8.81
CA ARG A 18 36.90 -16.58 -10.07
C ARG A 18 37.64 -17.32 -11.20
N ALA A 19 38.94 -17.08 -11.32
CA ALA A 19 39.76 -17.77 -12.32
C ALA A 19 39.82 -19.29 -12.10
N SER A 20 39.96 -19.78 -10.85
CA SER A 20 40.02 -21.19 -10.53
C SER A 20 38.71 -21.96 -10.77
N ARG A 21 37.58 -21.27 -10.90
CA ARG A 21 36.26 -21.84 -11.14
C ARG A 21 35.72 -21.57 -12.55
N ALA A 22 36.52 -21.00 -13.42
CA ALA A 22 36.14 -20.77 -14.81
C ALA A 22 35.76 -22.06 -15.53
N GLY A 23 34.55 -22.14 -16.07
CA GLY A 23 34.03 -23.33 -16.75
C GLY A 23 33.41 -24.40 -15.84
N ALA A 24 33.41 -24.21 -14.53
CA ALA A 24 32.71 -25.10 -13.61
C ALA A 24 31.18 -24.86 -13.66
N GLU A 25 30.40 -25.76 -13.13
CA GLU A 25 28.94 -25.62 -13.00
C GLU A 25 28.61 -24.37 -12.22
N LYS A 26 27.63 -23.59 -12.74
CA LYS A 26 27.24 -22.32 -12.13
C LYS A 26 26.29 -22.54 -10.95
N PHE A 27 26.60 -21.90 -9.84
CA PHE A 27 25.67 -21.70 -8.74
C PHE A 27 25.29 -20.21 -8.68
N ILE A 28 24.00 -19.89 -8.84
CA ILE A 28 23.49 -18.52 -8.86
C ILE A 28 22.68 -18.28 -7.60
N LEU A 29 23.20 -17.42 -6.72
CA LEU A 29 22.44 -16.89 -5.58
C LEU A 29 21.89 -15.51 -5.96
N HIS A 30 20.57 -15.43 -6.12
CA HIS A 30 19.91 -14.17 -6.41
C HIS A 30 19.86 -13.29 -5.16
N ASP A 31 20.31 -12.04 -5.29
CA ASP A 31 20.31 -11.07 -4.20
C ASP A 31 19.11 -10.12 -4.32
N GLY A 32 18.41 -9.88 -3.19
CA GLY A 32 17.52 -8.74 -3.04
C GLY A 32 18.36 -7.49 -2.75
N PRO A 33 18.42 -6.52 -3.66
CA PRO A 33 19.27 -5.34 -3.49
C PRO A 33 18.74 -4.45 -2.36
N PRO A 34 19.59 -4.01 -1.42
CA PRO A 34 19.19 -3.02 -0.41
C PRO A 34 18.94 -1.65 -1.06
N TYR A 35 18.13 -0.82 -0.41
CA TYR A 35 18.00 0.58 -0.80
C TYR A 35 19.33 1.32 -0.64
N ALA A 36 19.66 2.16 -1.63
CA ALA A 36 20.78 3.06 -1.60
C ALA A 36 20.47 4.29 -0.73
N ASN A 37 20.14 4.06 0.54
CA ASN A 37 19.71 5.08 1.49
C ASN A 37 20.18 4.75 2.91
N GLY A 38 21.03 5.61 3.47
CA GLY A 38 21.52 5.51 4.84
C GLY A 38 22.57 4.44 5.08
N LYS A 39 22.97 4.34 6.33
CA LYS A 39 24.00 3.38 6.80
C LYS A 39 23.40 1.97 6.87
N ILE A 40 24.29 0.97 6.74
CA ILE A 40 23.88 -0.42 6.99
C ILE A 40 23.48 -0.61 8.46
N HIS A 41 22.60 -1.54 8.71
CA HIS A 41 22.18 -1.97 10.05
C HIS A 41 22.36 -3.51 10.18
N ILE A 42 22.09 -4.02 11.38
CA ILE A 42 22.30 -5.45 11.67
C ILE A 42 21.57 -6.39 10.70
N GLY A 43 20.38 -6.01 10.22
CA GLY A 43 19.63 -6.80 9.23
C GLY A 43 20.39 -6.93 7.90
N HIS A 44 21.02 -5.86 7.43
CA HIS A 44 21.90 -5.89 6.26
C HIS A 44 23.11 -6.78 6.51
N ALA A 45 23.75 -6.66 7.69
CA ALA A 45 24.90 -7.48 8.04
C ALA A 45 24.58 -8.97 8.06
N VAL A 46 23.49 -9.38 8.74
CA VAL A 46 23.02 -10.77 8.78
C VAL A 46 22.76 -11.30 7.37
N ASN A 47 22.01 -10.56 6.56
CA ASN A 47 21.67 -10.96 5.20
C ASN A 47 22.93 -11.17 4.34
N LYS A 48 23.86 -10.21 4.34
CA LYS A 48 25.06 -10.27 3.50
C LYS A 48 26.07 -11.31 3.98
N VAL A 49 26.22 -11.49 5.29
CA VAL A 49 27.11 -12.52 5.85
C VAL A 49 26.59 -13.92 5.54
N LEU A 50 25.28 -14.18 5.68
CA LEU A 50 24.71 -15.48 5.32
C LEU A 50 24.87 -15.80 3.83
N LYS A 51 24.65 -14.83 2.95
CA LYS A 51 24.87 -15.01 1.51
C LYS A 51 26.32 -15.26 1.19
N ASP A 52 27.24 -14.56 1.83
CA ASP A 52 28.68 -14.75 1.66
C ASP A 52 29.13 -16.15 2.11
N MET A 53 28.57 -16.66 3.21
CA MET A 53 28.82 -18.03 3.66
C MET A 53 28.40 -19.06 2.62
N ILE A 54 27.18 -18.94 2.09
CA ILE A 54 26.64 -19.84 1.06
C ILE A 54 27.49 -19.79 -0.21
N VAL A 55 27.83 -18.58 -0.68
CA VAL A 55 28.66 -18.43 -1.89
C VAL A 55 30.03 -19.00 -1.70
N LYS A 56 30.69 -18.80 -0.54
CA LYS A 56 32.01 -19.38 -0.22
C LYS A 56 31.95 -20.88 -0.13
N GLU A 57 30.94 -21.44 0.53
CA GLU A 57 30.73 -22.91 0.60
C GLU A 57 30.62 -23.50 -0.80
N ARG A 58 29.76 -22.98 -1.64
CA ARG A 58 29.59 -23.46 -3.01
C ARG A 58 30.85 -23.33 -3.86
N GLN A 59 31.64 -22.29 -3.65
CA GLN A 59 32.94 -22.18 -4.29
C GLN A 59 33.93 -23.26 -3.80
N LEU A 60 33.93 -23.61 -2.51
CA LEU A 60 34.75 -24.69 -1.95
C LEU A 60 34.32 -26.04 -2.50
N GLU A 61 33.03 -26.28 -2.72
CA GLU A 61 32.50 -27.50 -3.35
C GLU A 61 32.82 -27.61 -4.86
N GLY A 62 33.34 -26.57 -5.47
CA GLY A 62 33.79 -26.60 -6.86
C GLY A 62 32.92 -25.84 -7.84
N PHE A 63 31.82 -25.25 -7.41
CA PHE A 63 30.95 -24.47 -8.28
C PHE A 63 31.53 -23.11 -8.69
N ASP A 64 31.10 -22.61 -9.85
CA ASP A 64 31.29 -21.24 -10.27
C ASP A 64 30.22 -20.37 -9.60
N ALA A 65 30.39 -20.06 -8.31
CA ALA A 65 29.48 -19.29 -7.47
C ALA A 65 29.90 -17.81 -7.45
N GLN A 66 29.41 -17.02 -8.40
CA GLN A 66 29.65 -15.60 -8.45
C GLN A 66 28.59 -14.83 -7.62
N TYR A 67 29.02 -13.94 -6.75
CA TYR A 67 28.15 -12.96 -6.08
C TYR A 67 28.27 -11.60 -6.76
N ILE A 68 27.16 -11.10 -7.30
CA ILE A 68 27.03 -9.76 -7.86
C ILE A 68 26.19 -8.94 -6.89
N PRO A 69 26.80 -8.01 -6.13
CA PRO A 69 26.05 -7.15 -5.24
C PRO A 69 25.14 -6.18 -6.02
N GLY A 70 24.03 -5.80 -5.43
CA GLY A 70 23.10 -4.88 -6.06
C GLY A 70 22.57 -3.81 -5.11
N TRP A 71 22.01 -2.74 -5.69
CA TRP A 71 21.34 -1.66 -4.97
C TRP A 71 20.05 -1.25 -5.67
N ASP A 72 19.00 -1.05 -4.86
CA ASP A 72 17.78 -0.37 -5.26
C ASP A 72 17.97 1.15 -5.10
N CYS A 73 17.86 1.87 -6.21
CA CYS A 73 18.23 3.28 -6.29
C CYS A 73 17.04 4.20 -6.57
N HIS A 74 15.82 3.69 -6.49
CA HIS A 74 14.61 4.43 -6.83
C HIS A 74 13.61 4.51 -5.67
N GLY A 75 12.61 5.39 -5.85
CA GLY A 75 11.42 5.47 -5.02
C GLY A 75 11.53 6.38 -3.80
N LEU A 76 10.46 6.38 -3.02
CA LEU A 76 10.25 7.29 -1.89
C LEU A 76 11.39 7.33 -0.85
N PRO A 77 12.10 6.24 -0.52
CA PRO A 77 13.18 6.33 0.45
C PRO A 77 14.28 7.30 0.06
N ILE A 78 14.58 7.43 -1.23
CA ILE A 78 15.60 8.35 -1.75
C ILE A 78 15.01 9.73 -1.97
N GLU A 79 13.84 9.84 -2.58
CA GLU A 79 13.15 11.11 -2.83
C GLU A 79 12.87 11.86 -1.54
N ASN A 80 12.36 11.18 -0.51
CA ASN A 80 12.11 11.77 0.81
C ASN A 80 13.41 12.28 1.47
N ALA A 81 14.54 11.61 1.25
CA ALA A 81 15.83 12.09 1.75
C ALA A 81 16.24 13.38 1.05
N ILE A 82 16.05 13.48 -0.25
CA ILE A 82 16.34 14.69 -1.03
C ILE A 82 15.39 15.84 -0.64
N GLU A 83 14.10 15.57 -0.46
CA GLU A 83 13.13 16.58 -0.01
C GLU A 83 13.47 17.14 1.38
N LYS A 84 13.93 16.30 2.30
CA LYS A 84 14.38 16.74 3.63
C LYS A 84 15.59 17.66 3.57
N LEU A 85 16.49 17.44 2.60
CA LEU A 85 17.71 18.24 2.43
C LEU A 85 17.47 19.54 1.65
N HIS A 86 16.57 19.53 0.67
CA HIS A 86 16.43 20.61 -0.31
C HIS A 86 15.03 21.24 -0.37
N GLY A 87 14.05 20.73 0.40
CA GLY A 87 12.65 21.14 0.34
C GLY A 87 11.85 20.39 -0.72
N ARG A 88 10.51 20.58 -0.71
CA ARG A 88 9.58 19.82 -1.58
C ARG A 88 9.41 20.37 -3.00
N ASN A 89 9.71 21.65 -3.21
CA ASN A 89 9.49 22.31 -4.50
C ASN A 89 10.75 22.26 -5.40
N ILE A 90 11.20 21.05 -5.70
CA ILE A 90 12.39 20.83 -6.54
C ILE A 90 11.91 20.55 -7.97
N PRO A 91 12.45 21.21 -9.01
CA PRO A 91 12.20 20.85 -10.40
C PRO A 91 12.52 19.38 -10.65
N ARG A 92 11.74 18.73 -11.52
CA ARG A 92 11.85 17.29 -11.77
C ARG A 92 13.27 16.83 -12.14
N ASP A 93 13.90 17.55 -13.06
CA ASP A 93 15.24 17.19 -13.54
C ASP A 93 16.28 17.32 -12.44
N ASP A 94 16.17 18.35 -11.60
CA ASP A 94 17.01 18.54 -10.42
C ASP A 94 16.80 17.45 -9.37
N MET A 95 15.54 17.04 -9.14
CA MET A 95 15.19 15.93 -8.25
C MET A 95 15.87 14.64 -8.73
N GLN A 96 15.77 14.31 -10.01
CA GLN A 96 16.40 13.12 -10.59
C GLN A 96 17.93 13.17 -10.46
N ALA A 97 18.55 14.30 -10.81
CA ALA A 97 20.00 14.46 -10.70
C ALA A 97 20.49 14.33 -9.26
N LYS A 98 19.81 14.99 -8.30
CA LYS A 98 20.14 14.91 -6.87
C LYS A 98 19.94 13.51 -6.31
N SER A 99 18.85 12.83 -6.69
CA SER A 99 18.58 11.45 -6.26
C SER A 99 19.66 10.47 -6.76
N ARG A 100 20.09 10.58 -8.02
CA ARG A 100 21.21 9.78 -8.56
C ARG A 100 22.53 10.04 -7.86
N ALA A 101 22.85 11.31 -7.58
CA ALA A 101 24.05 11.68 -6.84
C ALA A 101 24.03 11.12 -5.42
N PHE A 102 22.92 11.30 -4.70
CA PHE A 102 22.72 10.78 -3.36
C PHE A 102 22.85 9.25 -3.33
N ALA A 103 22.14 8.53 -4.20
CA ALA A 103 22.22 7.07 -4.28
C ALA A 103 23.65 6.60 -4.56
N THR A 104 24.40 7.29 -5.41
CA THR A 104 25.81 6.97 -5.71
C THR A 104 26.68 7.09 -4.45
N GLU A 105 26.50 8.14 -3.65
CA GLU A 105 27.22 8.33 -2.40
C GLU A 105 26.88 7.24 -1.38
N GLN A 106 25.60 6.93 -1.21
CA GLN A 106 25.15 5.88 -0.28
C GLN A 106 25.65 4.49 -0.69
N ILE A 107 25.69 4.18 -1.98
CA ILE A 107 26.29 2.94 -2.51
C ILE A 107 27.75 2.84 -2.12
N ALA A 108 28.51 3.92 -2.28
CA ALA A 108 29.94 3.92 -1.94
C ALA A 108 30.16 3.63 -0.45
N GLN A 109 29.38 4.25 0.43
CA GLN A 109 29.43 4.02 1.88
C GLN A 109 29.05 2.57 2.24
N GLN A 110 27.90 2.10 1.79
CA GLN A 110 27.42 0.73 2.07
C GLN A 110 28.37 -0.33 1.50
N MET A 111 28.95 -0.10 0.32
CA MET A 111 29.95 -0.99 -0.28
C MET A 111 31.19 -1.10 0.60
N ALA A 112 31.69 0.00 1.13
CA ALA A 112 32.83 -0.01 2.05
C ALA A 112 32.52 -0.82 3.32
N ASP A 113 31.31 -0.65 3.88
CA ASP A 113 30.85 -1.37 5.05
C ASP A 113 30.71 -2.88 4.78
N PHE A 114 30.13 -3.29 3.65
CA PHE A 114 30.03 -4.70 3.28
C PHE A 114 31.38 -5.35 3.02
N LYS A 115 32.30 -4.63 2.38
CA LYS A 115 33.71 -5.09 2.24
C LYS A 115 34.37 -5.25 3.60
N ARG A 116 34.10 -4.32 4.53
CA ARG A 116 34.63 -4.38 5.90
C ARG A 116 34.12 -5.61 6.66
N LEU A 117 32.90 -6.09 6.38
CA LEU A 117 32.37 -7.34 6.92
C LEU A 117 33.02 -8.60 6.31
N GLY A 118 33.89 -8.45 5.32
CA GLY A 118 34.58 -9.55 4.65
C GLY A 118 33.80 -10.22 3.54
N VAL A 119 32.72 -9.60 3.07
CA VAL A 119 31.91 -10.13 1.97
C VAL A 119 32.69 -10.05 0.66
N LEU A 120 32.83 -11.19 -0.02
CA LEU A 120 33.50 -11.30 -1.31
C LEU A 120 32.49 -11.22 -2.46
N GLY A 121 32.75 -10.38 -3.45
CA GLY A 121 31.86 -10.19 -4.59
C GLY A 121 32.43 -9.37 -5.72
N GLN A 122 31.65 -9.21 -6.78
CA GLN A 122 31.98 -8.41 -7.98
C GLN A 122 31.74 -6.92 -7.70
N TRP A 123 32.53 -6.32 -6.84
CA TRP A 123 32.33 -4.93 -6.40
C TRP A 123 32.61 -3.89 -7.47
N ASP A 124 33.40 -4.22 -8.49
CA ASP A 124 33.76 -3.31 -9.58
C ASP A 124 32.60 -3.08 -10.56
N HIS A 125 31.66 -4.04 -10.63
CA HIS A 125 30.51 -4.00 -11.54
C HIS A 125 29.25 -4.45 -10.82
N PRO A 126 28.77 -3.67 -9.83
CA PRO A 126 27.55 -3.99 -9.12
C PRO A 126 26.32 -3.79 -10.00
N TYR A 127 25.22 -4.46 -9.65
CA TYR A 127 23.91 -4.19 -10.20
C TYR A 127 23.32 -2.94 -9.54
N LYS A 128 22.88 -1.97 -10.33
CA LYS A 128 22.20 -0.77 -9.83
C LYS A 128 20.94 -0.52 -10.65
N THR A 129 19.79 -0.41 -9.99
CA THR A 129 18.51 -0.20 -10.68
C THR A 129 18.50 1.12 -11.48
N MET A 130 19.28 2.12 -11.04
CA MET A 130 19.41 3.42 -11.73
C MET A 130 20.34 3.41 -12.95
N ASP A 131 20.99 2.30 -13.29
CA ASP A 131 21.83 2.25 -14.49
C ASP A 131 20.92 2.29 -15.72
N PHE A 132 21.21 3.18 -16.66
CA PHE A 132 20.37 3.39 -17.86
C PHE A 132 20.07 2.12 -18.65
N LYS A 133 21.01 1.16 -18.64
CA LYS A 133 20.78 -0.15 -19.25
C LYS A 133 19.64 -0.90 -18.56
N ASN A 134 19.59 -0.89 -17.23
CA ASN A 134 18.55 -1.56 -16.45
C ASN A 134 17.19 -0.88 -16.67
N GLU A 135 17.15 0.45 -16.58
CA GLU A 135 15.92 1.22 -16.85
C GLU A 135 15.38 0.93 -18.28
N ALA A 136 16.29 0.84 -19.27
CA ALA A 136 15.89 0.49 -20.64
C ALA A 136 15.34 -0.94 -20.76
N GLU A 137 15.91 -1.92 -20.03
CA GLU A 137 15.39 -3.30 -20.03
C GLU A 137 14.04 -3.42 -19.32
N GLU A 138 13.81 -2.68 -18.27
CA GLU A 138 12.49 -2.60 -17.60
C GLU A 138 11.42 -2.09 -18.56
N ILE A 139 11.71 -1.00 -19.29
CA ILE A 139 10.78 -0.45 -20.30
C ILE A 139 10.55 -1.47 -21.44
N ARG A 140 11.59 -2.21 -21.87
CA ARG A 140 11.45 -3.26 -22.89
C ARG A 140 10.59 -4.42 -22.38
N ALA A 141 10.75 -4.81 -21.12
CA ALA A 141 9.93 -5.84 -20.50
C ALA A 141 8.46 -5.38 -20.40
N PHE A 142 8.21 -4.17 -19.94
CA PHE A 142 6.88 -3.57 -19.88
C PHE A 142 6.22 -3.49 -21.26
N LYS A 143 6.97 -3.09 -22.29
CA LYS A 143 6.49 -3.12 -23.69
C LYS A 143 5.97 -4.49 -24.09
N LYS A 144 6.68 -5.57 -23.74
CA LYS A 144 6.24 -6.94 -24.07
C LYS A 144 4.93 -7.31 -23.34
N VAL A 145 4.76 -6.89 -22.08
CA VAL A 145 3.52 -7.09 -21.32
C VAL A 145 2.36 -6.32 -21.97
N MET A 146 2.60 -5.07 -22.35
CA MET A 146 1.64 -4.23 -23.06
C MET A 146 1.24 -4.83 -24.43
N GLN A 147 2.19 -5.31 -25.21
CA GLN A 147 1.93 -5.95 -26.51
C GLN A 147 1.07 -7.21 -26.39
N ARG A 148 1.10 -7.91 -25.25
CA ARG A 148 0.25 -9.07 -24.96
C ARG A 148 -1.16 -8.71 -24.45
N GLY A 149 -1.50 -7.41 -24.36
CA GLY A 149 -2.81 -6.94 -23.96
C GLY A 149 -3.09 -6.96 -22.44
N PHE A 150 -2.08 -7.20 -21.61
CA PHE A 150 -2.26 -7.21 -20.15
C PHE A 150 -2.29 -5.81 -19.52
N VAL A 151 -1.92 -4.78 -20.29
CA VAL A 151 -1.93 -3.39 -19.81
C VAL A 151 -3.07 -2.64 -20.47
N TYR A 152 -3.95 -2.11 -19.67
CA TYR A 152 -5.07 -1.28 -20.11
C TYR A 152 -5.26 -0.09 -19.16
N ARG A 153 -5.91 0.96 -19.65
CA ARG A 153 -6.25 2.13 -18.82
C ARG A 153 -7.60 1.90 -18.15
N GLY A 154 -7.63 2.06 -16.85
CA GLY A 154 -8.86 1.93 -16.06
C GLY A 154 -8.79 2.75 -14.78
N LEU A 155 -9.95 2.91 -14.11
CA LEU A 155 -10.04 3.52 -12.79
C LEU A 155 -10.04 2.43 -11.74
N LYS A 156 -9.18 2.59 -10.73
CA LYS A 156 -9.10 1.72 -9.56
C LYS A 156 -8.84 2.58 -8.32
N PRO A 157 -9.57 2.37 -7.20
CA PRO A 157 -9.22 3.00 -5.94
C PRO A 157 -7.80 2.61 -5.52
N VAL A 158 -7.02 3.57 -5.11
CA VAL A 158 -5.65 3.37 -4.61
C VAL A 158 -5.47 4.08 -3.29
N TYR A 159 -4.57 3.57 -2.45
CA TYR A 159 -4.14 4.28 -1.26
C TYR A 159 -3.29 5.49 -1.66
N TRP A 160 -3.53 6.60 -1.00
CA TRP A 160 -2.85 7.86 -1.28
C TRP A 160 -2.34 8.49 0.01
N CYS A 161 -1.06 8.86 0.03
CA CYS A 161 -0.46 9.63 1.12
C CYS A 161 -0.49 11.12 0.80
N PHE A 162 -1.16 11.92 1.64
CA PHE A 162 -1.25 13.37 1.47
C PHE A 162 0.09 14.07 1.69
N ASP A 163 0.92 13.52 2.60
CA ASP A 163 2.22 14.09 2.92
C ASP A 163 3.24 13.84 1.82
N CYS A 164 3.25 12.62 1.27
CA CYS A 164 4.14 12.27 0.16
C CYS A 164 3.60 12.69 -1.21
N ALA A 165 2.31 13.08 -1.29
CA ALA A 165 1.60 13.35 -2.54
C ALA A 165 1.76 12.22 -3.58
N SER A 166 1.69 10.97 -3.10
CA SER A 166 1.93 9.76 -3.90
C SER A 166 0.95 8.65 -3.55
N SER A 167 0.69 7.76 -4.52
CA SER A 167 0.03 6.48 -4.27
C SER A 167 0.97 5.55 -3.50
N LEU A 168 0.38 4.68 -2.68
CA LEU A 168 1.10 3.71 -1.87
C LEU A 168 0.77 2.29 -2.34
N ALA A 169 1.77 1.42 -2.30
CA ALA A 169 1.56 -0.02 -2.39
C ALA A 169 0.97 -0.55 -1.07
N GLU A 170 0.29 -1.68 -1.12
CA GLU A 170 -0.39 -2.25 0.06
C GLU A 170 0.57 -2.52 1.24
N PHE A 171 1.80 -2.95 0.95
CA PHE A 171 2.81 -3.21 1.98
C PHE A 171 3.44 -1.94 2.60
N GLU A 172 3.19 -0.77 2.03
CA GLU A 172 3.64 0.53 2.55
C GLU A 172 2.61 1.16 3.50
N ILE A 173 1.46 0.49 3.69
CA ILE A 173 0.36 1.00 4.50
C ILE A 173 0.54 0.54 5.94
N GLU A 174 0.49 1.49 6.86
CA GLU A 174 0.45 1.22 8.29
C GLU A 174 -0.93 1.55 8.85
N TYR A 175 -1.44 0.65 9.68
CA TYR A 175 -2.73 0.81 10.35
C TYR A 175 -2.50 1.27 11.79
N ALA A 176 -3.28 2.25 12.21
CA ALA A 176 -3.28 2.74 13.59
C ALA A 176 -4.71 3.00 14.07
N ASP A 177 -4.94 2.80 15.34
CA ASP A 177 -6.22 3.15 15.97
C ASP A 177 -6.45 4.66 15.89
N LYS A 178 -7.61 5.05 15.35
CA LYS A 178 -8.00 6.44 15.21
C LYS A 178 -9.42 6.65 15.74
N LYS A 179 -9.60 7.67 16.56
CA LYS A 179 -10.93 8.14 16.94
C LYS A 179 -11.47 9.05 15.85
N SER A 180 -12.63 8.70 15.28
CA SER A 180 -13.36 9.51 14.31
C SER A 180 -14.73 9.87 14.86
N GLN A 181 -15.23 11.06 14.48
CA GLN A 181 -16.62 11.39 14.72
C GLN A 181 -17.52 10.55 13.84
N THR A 182 -18.63 10.10 14.40
CA THR A 182 -19.66 9.36 13.67
C THR A 182 -20.88 10.25 13.50
N LEU A 183 -21.63 10.04 12.43
CA LEU A 183 -22.83 10.77 12.14
C LEU A 183 -23.94 9.80 11.73
N ASP A 184 -25.09 9.95 12.32
CA ASP A 184 -26.34 9.32 11.88
C ASP A 184 -27.16 10.36 11.10
N VAL A 185 -27.61 10.03 9.89
CA VAL A 185 -28.31 10.95 9.01
C VAL A 185 -29.61 10.33 8.51
N GLY A 186 -30.72 11.02 8.71
CA GLY A 186 -32.02 10.65 8.19
C GLY A 186 -32.25 11.20 6.79
N PHE A 187 -32.55 10.32 5.83
CA PHE A 187 -32.98 10.69 4.48
C PHE A 187 -34.50 10.65 4.42
N LEU A 188 -35.13 11.78 4.22
CA LEU A 188 -36.60 11.90 4.15
C LEU A 188 -37.15 11.13 2.94
N CYS A 189 -38.14 10.27 3.17
CA CYS A 189 -38.81 9.53 2.10
C CYS A 189 -39.61 10.48 1.21
N ALA A 190 -39.35 10.46 -0.11
CA ALA A 190 -40.06 11.23 -1.10
C ALA A 190 -41.38 10.56 -1.54
N GLU A 191 -41.57 9.26 -1.20
CA GLU A 191 -42.71 8.44 -1.63
C GLU A 191 -43.42 7.78 -0.42
N PRO A 192 -44.05 8.59 0.49
CA PRO A 192 -44.58 8.08 1.75
C PRO A 192 -45.65 6.98 1.58
N GLN A 193 -46.43 7.01 0.50
CA GLN A 193 -47.44 6.00 0.21
C GLN A 193 -46.80 4.63 -0.16
N LYS A 194 -45.77 4.65 -0.99
CA LYS A 194 -45.05 3.41 -1.32
C LYS A 194 -44.33 2.85 -0.09
N LEU A 195 -43.75 3.71 0.72
CA LEU A 195 -43.13 3.27 1.97
C LEU A 195 -44.16 2.67 2.93
N ALA A 196 -45.34 3.27 3.07
CA ALA A 196 -46.45 2.71 3.85
C ALA A 196 -46.81 1.31 3.36
N GLN A 197 -47.00 1.15 2.06
CA GLN A 197 -47.32 -0.15 1.44
C GLN A 197 -46.25 -1.22 1.71
N ALA A 198 -44.98 -0.85 1.61
CA ALA A 198 -43.85 -1.75 1.90
C ALA A 198 -43.91 -2.30 3.35
N PHE A 199 -44.40 -1.48 4.29
CA PHE A 199 -44.61 -1.88 5.68
C PHE A 199 -46.03 -2.41 5.99
N GLY A 200 -46.87 -2.64 4.95
CA GLY A 200 -48.24 -3.12 5.14
C GLY A 200 -49.16 -2.12 5.86
N GLN A 201 -48.86 -0.84 5.79
CA GLN A 201 -49.64 0.24 6.38
C GLN A 201 -50.47 0.93 5.31
N SER A 202 -51.66 1.44 5.66
CA SER A 202 -52.53 2.17 4.75
C SER A 202 -52.00 3.59 4.44
N GLN A 203 -51.39 4.21 5.44
CA GLN A 203 -50.73 5.50 5.32
C GLN A 203 -49.73 5.72 6.46
N LEU A 204 -48.77 6.65 6.27
CA LEU A 204 -47.90 7.12 7.35
C LEU A 204 -48.53 8.37 8.01
N ASN A 205 -48.41 8.45 9.34
CA ASN A 205 -48.94 9.55 10.14
C ASN A 205 -47.90 10.67 10.41
N LYS A 206 -46.65 10.43 10.04
CA LYS A 206 -45.53 11.36 10.22
C LYS A 206 -44.55 11.22 9.05
N ASP A 207 -43.65 12.18 8.92
CA ASP A 207 -42.50 12.10 8.03
C ASP A 207 -41.64 10.87 8.38
N ALA A 208 -41.19 10.19 7.35
CA ALA A 208 -40.40 8.95 7.52
C ALA A 208 -39.01 9.09 6.92
N PHE A 209 -38.01 8.64 7.66
CA PHE A 209 -36.61 8.76 7.32
C PHE A 209 -35.94 7.38 7.31
N VAL A 210 -35.16 7.09 6.29
CA VAL A 210 -34.16 6.01 6.34
C VAL A 210 -32.90 6.56 6.97
N VAL A 211 -32.41 5.92 8.03
CA VAL A 211 -31.24 6.41 8.75
C VAL A 211 -30.00 5.64 8.33
N ILE A 212 -28.98 6.35 7.95
CA ILE A 212 -27.63 5.82 7.69
C ILE A 212 -26.69 6.22 8.82
N TRP A 213 -25.61 5.45 8.95
CA TRP A 213 -24.50 5.76 9.83
C TRP A 213 -23.21 5.88 9.01
N THR A 214 -22.38 6.87 9.33
CA THR A 214 -21.11 7.07 8.65
C THR A 214 -20.01 7.60 9.57
N THR A 215 -18.76 7.23 9.32
CA THR A 215 -17.56 7.87 9.86
C THR A 215 -16.95 8.89 8.91
N THR A 216 -17.52 9.03 7.70
CA THR A 216 -16.97 9.83 6.59
C THR A 216 -18.01 10.84 6.11
N ALA A 217 -18.40 11.77 7.00
CA ALA A 217 -19.47 12.76 6.75
C ALA A 217 -19.26 13.61 5.49
N TRP A 218 -18.02 13.82 5.08
CA TRP A 218 -17.67 14.57 3.86
C TRP A 218 -18.06 13.87 2.54
N THR A 219 -18.50 12.62 2.60
CA THR A 219 -19.01 11.89 1.42
C THR A 219 -20.50 12.14 1.17
N ILE A 220 -21.25 12.66 2.17
CA ILE A 220 -22.70 12.89 2.07
C ILE A 220 -23.06 13.77 0.88
N PRO A 221 -22.38 14.89 0.57
CA PRO A 221 -22.75 15.73 -0.58
C PRO A 221 -22.77 14.99 -1.93
N ALA A 222 -22.04 13.87 -2.04
CA ALA A 222 -21.97 13.08 -3.27
C ALA A 222 -22.86 11.82 -3.25
N ASN A 223 -23.68 11.62 -2.20
CA ASN A 223 -24.55 10.46 -2.10
C ASN A 223 -25.64 10.50 -3.18
N GLN A 224 -25.78 9.41 -3.91
CA GLN A 224 -26.79 9.26 -4.98
C GLN A 224 -27.76 8.11 -4.72
N ALA A 225 -27.41 7.20 -3.81
CA ALA A 225 -28.24 6.04 -3.50
C ALA A 225 -28.04 5.57 -2.05
N LEU A 226 -29.08 4.93 -1.51
CA LEU A 226 -29.07 4.22 -0.24
C LEU A 226 -29.07 2.73 -0.53
N ASN A 227 -28.14 1.98 0.07
CA ASN A 227 -28.06 0.53 -0.08
C ASN A 227 -28.77 -0.15 1.08
N ILE A 228 -29.63 -1.09 0.74
CA ILE A 228 -30.39 -1.92 1.70
C ILE A 228 -30.10 -3.39 1.42
N ASN A 229 -29.89 -4.17 2.47
CA ASN A 229 -29.77 -5.62 2.31
C ASN A 229 -31.17 -6.23 2.15
N PRO A 230 -31.48 -6.91 1.03
CA PRO A 230 -32.81 -7.42 0.73
C PRO A 230 -33.30 -8.49 1.72
N ASP A 231 -32.36 -9.25 2.32
CA ASP A 231 -32.70 -10.40 3.18
C ASP A 231 -32.93 -10.02 4.64
N LEU A 232 -32.51 -8.83 5.06
CA LEU A 232 -32.68 -8.37 6.44
C LEU A 232 -34.09 -7.84 6.69
N GLN A 233 -34.52 -7.95 7.96
CA GLN A 233 -35.72 -7.28 8.46
C GLN A 233 -35.42 -5.82 8.79
N TYR A 234 -36.28 -4.93 8.33
CA TYR A 234 -36.27 -3.50 8.67
C TYR A 234 -37.52 -3.18 9.49
N ALA A 235 -37.35 -2.32 10.47
CA ALA A 235 -38.42 -1.85 11.34
C ALA A 235 -38.75 -0.39 11.02
N LEU A 236 -40.04 -0.07 11.01
CA LEU A 236 -40.57 1.28 11.05
C LEU A 236 -40.80 1.63 12.51
N VAL A 237 -40.02 2.59 13.02
CA VAL A 237 -40.02 2.96 14.45
C VAL A 237 -40.64 4.33 14.61
N ASP A 238 -41.73 4.42 15.36
CA ASP A 238 -42.39 5.70 15.70
C ASP A 238 -41.62 6.37 16.83
N THR A 239 -41.17 7.61 16.58
CA THR A 239 -40.42 8.43 17.51
C THR A 239 -40.99 9.87 17.57
N GLU A 240 -40.50 10.66 18.51
CA GLU A 240 -40.82 12.10 18.58
C GLU A 240 -40.30 12.90 17.36
N ARG A 241 -39.24 12.38 16.68
CA ARG A 241 -38.64 12.99 15.48
C ARG A 241 -39.22 12.51 14.16
N GLY A 242 -40.29 11.69 14.19
CA GLY A 242 -40.88 11.07 13.01
C GLY A 242 -40.69 9.56 13.00
N LEU A 243 -41.01 8.96 11.85
CA LEU A 243 -40.85 7.53 11.65
C LEU A 243 -39.43 7.23 11.14
N LEU A 244 -38.74 6.33 11.81
CA LEU A 244 -37.39 5.95 11.43
C LEU A 244 -37.35 4.54 10.85
N VAL A 245 -36.78 4.37 9.67
CA VAL A 245 -36.54 3.04 9.08
C VAL A 245 -35.13 2.62 9.43
N LEU A 246 -35.01 1.52 10.17
CA LEU A 246 -33.77 0.96 10.69
C LEU A 246 -33.76 -0.54 10.48
N ALA A 247 -32.57 -1.15 10.35
CA ALA A 247 -32.46 -2.60 10.46
C ALA A 247 -33.00 -3.03 11.84
N GLN A 248 -33.92 -3.99 11.87
CA GLN A 248 -34.63 -4.40 13.11
C GLN A 248 -33.66 -4.77 14.25
N SER A 249 -32.57 -5.46 13.92
CA SER A 249 -31.54 -5.87 14.87
C SER A 249 -30.74 -4.70 15.48
N ARG A 250 -30.88 -3.49 14.96
CA ARG A 250 -30.17 -2.29 15.39
C ARG A 250 -31.06 -1.24 16.08
N VAL A 251 -32.36 -1.51 16.20
CA VAL A 251 -33.29 -0.53 16.75
C VAL A 251 -32.92 -0.10 18.16
N GLU A 252 -32.65 -1.06 19.05
CA GLU A 252 -32.31 -0.76 20.46
C GLU A 252 -31.02 0.08 20.58
N ASP A 253 -29.96 -0.33 19.89
CA ASP A 253 -28.67 0.39 19.85
C ASP A 253 -28.87 1.82 19.29
N CYS A 254 -29.65 1.94 18.19
CA CYS A 254 -29.90 3.23 17.57
C CYS A 254 -30.72 4.14 18.49
N MET A 255 -31.77 3.66 19.10
CA MET A 255 -32.60 4.45 20.02
C MET A 255 -31.76 4.97 21.21
N THR A 256 -30.94 4.09 21.78
CA THR A 256 -30.01 4.48 22.85
C THR A 256 -29.03 5.56 22.39
N ARG A 257 -28.40 5.37 21.22
CA ARG A 257 -27.43 6.33 20.66
C ARG A 257 -28.05 7.68 20.31
N PHE A 258 -29.29 7.66 19.79
CA PHE A 258 -30.02 8.89 19.43
C PHE A 258 -30.61 9.61 20.64
N GLY A 259 -30.66 8.96 21.82
CA GLY A 259 -31.34 9.47 23.00
C GLY A 259 -32.86 9.61 22.79
N LEU A 260 -33.44 8.72 21.98
CA LEU A 260 -34.86 8.70 21.63
C LEU A 260 -35.54 7.48 22.25
N THR A 261 -36.84 7.66 22.55
CA THR A 261 -37.76 6.55 22.77
C THR A 261 -38.49 6.27 21.46
N GLY A 262 -38.65 5.00 21.10
CA GLY A 262 -39.33 4.61 19.88
C GLY A 262 -40.06 3.30 20.02
N GLN A 263 -41.19 3.16 19.31
CA GLN A 263 -41.97 1.93 19.25
C GLN A 263 -41.95 1.39 17.81
N ILE A 264 -41.63 0.11 17.65
CA ILE A 264 -41.75 -0.55 16.34
C ILE A 264 -43.23 -0.67 16.00
N VAL A 265 -43.67 -0.01 14.93
CA VAL A 265 -45.06 -0.03 14.46
C VAL A 265 -45.29 -1.01 13.31
N ALA A 266 -44.25 -1.32 12.53
CA ALA A 266 -44.31 -2.32 11.47
C ALA A 266 -42.90 -2.84 11.13
N THR A 267 -42.85 -3.97 10.40
CA THR A 267 -41.61 -4.55 9.89
C THR A 267 -41.80 -5.02 8.45
N CYS A 268 -40.75 -4.98 7.66
CA CYS A 268 -40.72 -5.58 6.32
C CYS A 268 -39.33 -6.13 5.97
N LYS A 269 -39.23 -6.93 4.94
CA LYS A 269 -37.93 -7.30 4.35
C LYS A 269 -37.35 -6.14 3.56
N GLY A 270 -36.02 -6.04 3.51
CA GLY A 270 -35.31 -5.01 2.75
C GLY A 270 -35.68 -5.00 1.26
N GLU A 271 -36.00 -6.16 0.69
CA GLU A 271 -36.46 -6.29 -0.69
C GLU A 271 -37.69 -5.39 -0.98
N ALA A 272 -38.62 -5.23 -0.03
CA ALA A 272 -39.80 -4.40 -0.16
C ALA A 272 -39.47 -2.88 -0.20
N LEU A 273 -38.27 -2.48 0.23
CA LEU A 273 -37.82 -1.09 0.24
C LEU A 273 -37.05 -0.71 -1.04
N GLY A 274 -36.88 -1.65 -1.97
CA GLY A 274 -36.18 -1.42 -3.22
C GLY A 274 -36.88 -0.39 -4.13
N GLY A 275 -36.10 0.49 -4.76
CA GLY A 275 -36.61 1.47 -5.73
C GLY A 275 -37.37 2.65 -5.15
N LEU A 276 -37.34 2.85 -3.84
CA LEU A 276 -37.88 4.05 -3.19
C LEU A 276 -36.95 5.25 -3.38
N ASN A 277 -37.55 6.43 -3.52
CA ASN A 277 -36.84 7.70 -3.62
C ASN A 277 -36.81 8.44 -2.28
N PHE A 278 -35.69 9.13 -2.05
CA PHE A 278 -35.43 9.91 -0.84
C PHE A 278 -34.90 11.28 -1.20
N HIS A 279 -35.21 12.28 -0.37
CA HIS A 279 -34.62 13.61 -0.48
C HIS A 279 -33.19 13.59 0.11
N HIS A 280 -32.26 14.19 -0.62
CA HIS A 280 -30.92 14.41 -0.11
C HIS A 280 -30.98 15.37 1.09
N PRO A 281 -30.23 15.13 2.18
CA PRO A 281 -30.34 15.91 3.41
C PRO A 281 -29.73 17.32 3.35
N LEU A 282 -28.99 17.63 2.26
CA LEU A 282 -28.35 18.94 2.02
C LEU A 282 -28.95 19.63 0.80
#